data_703afed0bc864abe545c1a0f0ed8b6e5
#
_entry.id   703afed0bc864abe545c1a0f0ed8b6e5
#
_cell.length_a   1.000
_cell.length_b   1.000
_cell.length_c   1.000
_cell.angle_alpha   90.00
_cell.angle_beta   90.00
_cell.angle_gamma   90.00
#
_symmetry.space_group_name_H-M   'P 1'
#
loop_
_entity.id
_entity.type
_entity.pdbx_description
1 polymer ?
#
loop_
_entity_poly.entity_id
_entity_poly.type
_entity_poly.pdbx_seq_one_letter_code
_entity_poly.pdbx_strand_id
1 'polypeptide(L)'
;LSRNFFCDCGINTQLLPKMILGKMHSPALDPTGVAQRRRAASGLPPMTVDDVYELFDKMPVLCGWSPAVFGGYPDRPRDQIVGYWTLSDAEQLAAFEPTADLKAFLDPNAGEKPVYIGWGSMTTRSDNVPNSSVFMTTLAVEAAKLANVRAVILSGWAKLGPEHLPADRTDLKEYAASGRVHFAGRVPHGWLMPKCQSAVVHGGAGTTAAVLKAGIPCIVAPVMPTDQPWWGQRVTELGVGAWIGKTLRKSTAAE
;
A
#
# COMPACT_ATOMS: atom_id res chain seq x y z
N LEU A 1 -2.15 11.84 19.21
CA LEU A 1 -2.26 11.08 17.94
C LEU A 1 -1.74 9.64 18.07
N SER A 2 -0.79 9.35 18.96
CA SER A 2 -0.28 7.99 19.21
C SER A 2 -1.32 7.04 19.82
N ARG A 3 -2.39 7.57 20.38
CA ARG A 3 -3.48 6.77 20.98
C ARG A 3 -4.47 6.19 19.97
N ASN A 4 -4.50 6.68 18.74
CA ASN A 4 -5.70 6.48 17.92
C ASN A 4 -5.65 5.26 16.99
N PHE A 5 -4.48 4.77 16.55
CA PHE A 5 -4.48 3.63 15.63
C PHE A 5 -4.93 2.30 16.27
N PHE A 6 -4.61 2.10 17.56
CA PHE A 6 -5.02 0.92 18.32
C PHE A 6 -6.00 1.25 19.46
N CYS A 7 -6.19 2.53 19.81
CA CYS A 7 -7.12 2.93 20.86
C CYS A 7 -8.59 2.84 20.45
N ASP A 8 -8.93 3.06 19.19
CA ASP A 8 -10.31 2.91 18.70
C ASP A 8 -10.78 1.45 18.70
N CYS A 9 -9.86 0.48 18.82
CA CYS A 9 -10.19 -0.92 19.04
C CYS A 9 -9.90 -1.41 20.47
N GLY A 10 -9.58 -0.51 21.41
CA GLY A 10 -9.35 -0.84 22.82
C GLY A 10 -8.04 -1.60 23.09
N ILE A 11 -7.12 -1.68 22.12
CA ILE A 11 -5.85 -2.40 22.25
C ILE A 11 -4.76 -1.39 22.62
N ASN A 12 -4.11 -1.60 23.77
CA ASN A 12 -2.95 -0.82 24.20
C ASN A 12 -1.82 -0.94 23.19
N THR A 13 -1.35 0.20 22.67
CA THR A 13 -0.28 0.30 21.65
C THR A 13 1.06 -0.33 22.09
N GLN A 14 1.29 -0.48 23.38
CA GLN A 14 2.45 -1.21 23.90
C GLN A 14 2.21 -2.72 23.99
N LEU A 15 0.97 -3.16 24.17
CA LEU A 15 0.63 -4.57 24.32
C LEU A 15 0.60 -5.31 22.98
N LEU A 16 0.17 -4.68 21.89
CA LEU A 16 0.06 -5.36 20.60
C LEU A 16 1.43 -5.80 20.04
N PRO A 17 2.46 -4.96 19.99
CA PRO A 17 3.81 -5.41 19.64
C PRO A 17 4.30 -6.53 20.56
N LYS A 18 4.06 -6.41 21.88
CA LYS A 18 4.39 -7.45 22.86
C LYS A 18 3.64 -8.75 22.58
N MET A 19 2.35 -8.71 22.30
CA MET A 19 1.57 -9.89 21.96
C MET A 19 2.04 -10.54 20.64
N ILE A 20 2.34 -9.76 19.62
CA ILE A 20 2.81 -10.26 18.32
C ILE A 20 4.21 -10.87 18.48
N LEU A 21 5.14 -10.15 19.08
CA LEU A 21 6.51 -10.64 19.32
C LEU A 21 6.51 -11.81 20.30
N GLY A 22 5.69 -11.74 21.35
CA GLY A 22 5.52 -12.85 22.29
C GLY A 22 5.01 -14.11 21.60
N LYS A 23 4.05 -13.99 20.67
CA LYS A 23 3.59 -15.11 19.85
C LYS A 23 4.67 -15.60 18.88
N MET A 24 5.41 -14.71 18.25
CA MET A 24 6.49 -15.06 17.32
C MET A 24 7.67 -15.79 17.99
N HIS A 25 7.91 -15.53 19.29
CA HIS A 25 8.97 -16.18 20.08
C HIS A 25 8.43 -17.23 21.05
N SER A 26 7.12 -17.44 21.11
CA SER A 26 6.55 -18.49 21.94
C SER A 26 6.85 -19.86 21.37
N PRO A 27 6.97 -20.90 22.21
CA PRO A 27 7.08 -22.30 21.76
C PRO A 27 5.96 -22.71 20.81
N ALA A 28 4.79 -22.03 20.85
CA ALA A 28 3.69 -22.29 19.95
C ALA A 28 3.96 -21.83 18.50
N LEU A 29 4.81 -20.83 18.28
CA LEU A 29 5.19 -20.33 16.94
C LEU A 29 6.59 -20.78 16.51
N ASP A 30 7.45 -21.16 17.46
CA ASP A 30 8.72 -21.84 17.21
C ASP A 30 8.78 -23.17 17.98
N PRO A 31 7.85 -24.11 17.74
CA PRO A 31 7.79 -25.37 18.44
C PRO A 31 9.04 -26.23 18.21
N THR A 32 9.81 -25.93 17.17
CA THR A 32 11.05 -26.61 16.81
C THR A 32 12.29 -25.96 17.40
N GLY A 33 12.18 -24.78 18.02
CA GLY A 33 13.29 -24.04 18.58
C GLY A 33 14.31 -23.58 17.55
N VAL A 34 13.90 -23.33 16.29
CA VAL A 34 14.80 -22.95 15.18
C VAL A 34 15.54 -21.67 15.51
N ALA A 35 14.85 -20.66 16.07
CA ALA A 35 15.47 -19.39 16.43
C ALA A 35 16.60 -19.59 17.45
N GLN A 36 16.35 -20.37 18.49
CA GLN A 36 17.36 -20.66 19.53
C GLN A 36 18.54 -21.47 18.99
N ARG A 37 18.29 -22.48 18.13
CA ARG A 37 19.38 -23.24 17.48
C ARG A 37 20.25 -22.36 16.57
N ARG A 38 19.63 -21.43 15.81
CA ARG A 38 20.39 -20.49 14.97
C ARG A 38 21.25 -19.55 15.83
N ARG A 39 20.72 -19.07 16.95
CA ARG A 39 21.48 -18.25 17.90
C ARG A 39 22.68 -19.04 18.44
N ALA A 40 22.46 -20.27 18.92
CA ALA A 40 23.54 -21.13 19.42
C ALA A 40 24.58 -21.41 18.34
N ALA A 41 24.18 -21.71 17.12
CA ALA A 41 25.11 -21.92 16.00
C ALA A 41 25.93 -20.67 15.64
N SER A 42 25.41 -19.47 15.97
CA SER A 42 26.11 -18.18 15.81
C SER A 42 26.88 -17.75 17.06
N GLY A 43 27.01 -18.60 18.08
CA GLY A 43 27.66 -18.25 19.32
C GLY A 43 26.92 -17.22 20.18
N LEU A 44 25.63 -17.02 19.92
CA LEU A 44 24.80 -16.06 20.66
C LEU A 44 24.07 -16.76 21.81
N PRO A 45 23.94 -16.11 23.00
CA PRO A 45 23.19 -16.67 24.10
C PRO A 45 21.73 -16.89 23.77
N PRO A 46 21.01 -17.80 24.45
CA PRO A 46 19.59 -17.91 24.38
C PRO A 46 18.90 -16.56 24.63
N MET A 47 17.75 -16.33 24.00
CA MET A 47 16.99 -15.10 24.19
C MET A 47 15.55 -15.45 24.57
N THR A 48 15.08 -14.85 25.65
CA THR A 48 13.68 -14.93 26.06
C THR A 48 12.84 -13.88 25.35
N VAL A 49 11.51 -13.95 25.48
CA VAL A 49 10.59 -12.92 24.98
C VAL A 49 10.85 -11.57 25.67
N ASP A 50 11.15 -11.60 26.97
CA ASP A 50 11.43 -10.39 27.74
C ASP A 50 12.74 -9.74 27.30
N ASP A 51 13.78 -10.52 27.00
CA ASP A 51 15.03 -10.01 26.42
C ASP A 51 14.79 -9.30 25.09
N VAL A 52 13.88 -9.84 24.24
CA VAL A 52 13.51 -9.20 22.98
C VAL A 52 12.83 -7.85 23.24
N TYR A 53 11.91 -7.77 24.20
CA TYR A 53 11.26 -6.51 24.54
C TYR A 53 12.23 -5.48 25.10
N GLU A 54 13.10 -5.90 26.02
CA GLU A 54 14.13 -5.03 26.58
C GLU A 54 15.07 -4.49 25.50
N LEU A 55 15.41 -5.33 24.52
CA LEU A 55 16.20 -4.92 23.36
C LEU A 55 15.47 -3.85 22.52
N PHE A 56 14.18 -4.08 22.19
CA PHE A 56 13.39 -3.11 21.45
C PHE A 56 13.22 -1.78 22.19
N ASP A 57 13.06 -1.82 23.51
CA ASP A 57 12.93 -0.61 24.32
C ASP A 57 14.24 0.18 24.38
N LYS A 58 15.38 -0.49 24.23
CA LYS A 58 16.73 0.13 24.27
C LYS A 58 17.26 0.56 22.91
N MET A 59 16.82 -0.11 21.82
CA MET A 59 17.30 0.20 20.47
C MET A 59 16.77 1.55 19.97
N PRO A 60 17.61 2.38 19.36
CA PRO A 60 17.12 3.49 18.55
C PRO A 60 16.40 2.95 17.31
N VAL A 61 15.25 3.53 17.00
CA VAL A 61 14.48 3.18 15.80
C VAL A 61 14.62 4.30 14.79
N LEU A 62 15.01 3.96 13.57
CA LEU A 62 15.02 4.89 12.45
C LEU A 62 13.66 4.78 11.73
N CYS A 63 12.91 5.86 11.75
CA CYS A 63 11.58 5.93 11.17
C CYS A 63 11.67 6.51 9.75
N GLY A 64 11.48 5.63 8.75
CA GLY A 64 11.60 5.95 7.32
C GLY A 64 10.38 6.67 6.75
N TRP A 65 9.95 7.76 7.34
CA TRP A 65 8.89 8.64 6.81
C TRP A 65 9.23 10.12 7.01
N SER A 66 8.49 11.00 6.35
CA SER A 66 8.68 12.45 6.47
C SER A 66 8.06 12.98 7.78
N PRO A 67 8.74 13.87 8.53
CA PRO A 67 8.15 14.53 9.69
C PRO A 67 6.92 15.39 9.33
N ALA A 68 6.82 15.87 8.10
CA ALA A 68 5.62 16.56 7.61
C ALA A 68 4.40 15.61 7.51
N VAL A 69 4.64 14.32 7.31
CA VAL A 69 3.57 13.32 7.28
C VAL A 69 3.21 12.88 8.69
N PHE A 70 4.21 12.59 9.53
CA PHE A 70 3.98 12.18 10.92
C PHE A 70 5.17 12.57 11.79
N GLY A 71 4.90 13.37 12.83
CA GLY A 71 5.92 13.93 13.74
C GLY A 71 6.48 12.95 14.78
N GLY A 72 6.07 11.69 14.75
CA GLY A 72 6.54 10.65 15.68
C GLY A 72 5.63 10.49 16.91
N TYR A 73 6.07 9.63 17.80
CA TYR A 73 5.38 9.29 19.04
C TYR A 73 6.02 10.01 20.23
N PRO A 74 5.28 10.83 21.00
CA PRO A 74 5.85 11.55 22.16
C PRO A 74 6.43 10.65 23.25
N ASP A 75 5.91 9.43 23.37
CA ASP A 75 6.33 8.41 24.33
C ASP A 75 7.52 7.57 23.84
N ARG A 76 8.05 7.87 22.65
CA ARG A 76 9.20 7.19 22.03
C ARG A 76 10.31 8.18 21.63
N PRO A 77 10.94 8.83 22.59
CA PRO A 77 11.91 9.92 22.31
C PRO A 77 13.20 9.44 21.63
N ARG A 78 13.44 8.12 21.59
CA ARG A 78 14.60 7.51 20.89
C ARG A 78 14.35 7.25 19.42
N ASP A 79 13.09 7.32 18.97
CA ASP A 79 12.74 7.14 17.56
C ASP A 79 13.21 8.37 16.78
N GLN A 80 13.99 8.14 15.73
CA GLN A 80 14.51 9.20 14.86
C GLN A 80 13.78 9.17 13.52
N ILE A 81 13.11 10.25 13.18
CA ILE A 81 12.46 10.40 11.88
C ILE A 81 13.50 10.87 10.88
N VAL A 82 13.82 10.01 9.91
CA VAL A 82 14.96 10.22 8.99
C VAL A 82 14.54 10.47 7.54
N GLY A 83 13.24 10.62 7.28
CA GLY A 83 12.70 10.75 5.94
C GLY A 83 12.53 9.41 5.22
N TYR A 84 11.89 9.44 4.05
CA TYR A 84 11.64 8.23 3.27
C TYR A 84 12.93 7.68 2.64
N TRP A 85 13.13 6.38 2.74
CA TRP A 85 14.20 5.67 2.04
C TRP A 85 13.70 5.30 0.64
N THR A 86 14.04 6.11 -0.32
CA THR A 86 13.69 5.90 -1.72
C THR A 86 14.94 5.88 -2.58
N LEU A 87 14.93 5.06 -3.61
CA LEU A 87 15.91 5.19 -4.68
C LEU A 87 15.73 6.55 -5.35
N SER A 88 16.81 7.14 -5.84
CA SER A 88 16.74 8.34 -6.68
C SER A 88 15.92 8.06 -7.95
N ASP A 89 15.32 9.10 -8.50
CA ASP A 89 14.55 8.95 -9.75
C ASP A 89 15.48 8.44 -10.88
N ALA A 90 16.75 8.86 -10.91
CA ALA A 90 17.74 8.37 -11.86
C ALA A 90 17.97 6.85 -11.73
N GLU A 91 18.13 6.33 -10.51
CA GLU A 91 18.31 4.89 -10.26
C GLU A 91 17.05 4.09 -10.63
N GLN A 92 15.87 4.63 -10.33
CA GLN A 92 14.61 3.96 -10.67
C GLN A 92 14.37 3.91 -12.19
N LEU A 93 14.84 4.92 -12.91
CA LEU A 93 14.64 5.06 -14.35
C LEU A 93 15.74 4.40 -15.18
N ALA A 94 16.91 4.15 -14.61
CA ALA A 94 18.07 3.60 -15.34
C ALA A 94 17.77 2.25 -16.05
N ALA A 95 16.82 1.48 -15.52
CA ALA A 95 16.42 0.17 -16.07
C ALA A 95 14.96 0.15 -16.55
N PHE A 96 14.32 1.31 -16.71
CA PHE A 96 12.91 1.40 -17.08
C PHE A 96 12.72 2.09 -18.44
N GLU A 97 12.18 1.36 -19.39
CA GLU A 97 11.71 1.90 -20.66
C GLU A 97 10.18 1.71 -20.72
N PRO A 98 9.40 2.79 -20.76
CA PRO A 98 7.95 2.71 -20.89
C PRO A 98 7.57 2.19 -22.28
N THR A 99 6.57 1.31 -22.34
CA THR A 99 6.04 0.78 -23.61
C THR A 99 5.43 1.91 -24.45
N ALA A 100 5.38 1.71 -25.77
CA ALA A 100 4.87 2.72 -26.71
C ALA A 100 3.40 3.07 -26.43
N ASP A 101 2.59 2.08 -26.09
CA ASP A 101 1.18 2.23 -25.73
C ASP A 101 0.99 3.01 -24.43
N LEU A 102 1.82 2.76 -23.40
CA LEU A 102 1.81 3.54 -22.17
C LEU A 102 2.24 5.00 -22.41
N LYS A 103 3.27 5.20 -23.24
CA LYS A 103 3.68 6.56 -23.63
C LYS A 103 2.54 7.30 -24.34
N ALA A 104 1.89 6.66 -25.30
CA ALA A 104 0.76 7.24 -26.02
C ALA A 104 -0.43 7.52 -25.09
N PHE A 105 -0.72 6.61 -24.17
CA PHE A 105 -1.79 6.83 -23.19
C PHE A 105 -1.52 8.01 -22.26
N LEU A 106 -0.27 8.24 -21.88
CA LEU A 106 0.13 9.31 -20.96
C LEU A 106 0.52 10.62 -21.66
N ASP A 107 0.41 10.68 -23.00
CA ASP A 107 0.68 11.91 -23.75
C ASP A 107 -0.28 13.02 -23.29
N PRO A 108 0.24 14.21 -22.92
CA PRO A 108 -0.58 15.35 -22.52
C PRO A 108 -1.63 15.75 -23.56
N ASN A 109 -1.39 15.47 -24.84
CA ASN A 109 -2.31 15.75 -25.95
C ASN A 109 -3.38 14.66 -26.14
N ALA A 110 -3.25 13.51 -25.49
CA ALA A 110 -4.21 12.40 -25.61
C ALA A 110 -5.47 12.58 -24.75
N GLY A 111 -5.57 13.68 -23.99
CA GLY A 111 -6.70 14.01 -23.12
C GLY A 111 -6.27 14.35 -21.70
N GLU A 112 -7.21 14.32 -20.77
CA GLU A 112 -6.98 14.60 -19.35
C GLU A 112 -6.00 13.60 -18.72
N LYS A 113 -5.25 14.05 -17.70
CA LYS A 113 -4.37 13.17 -16.93
C LYS A 113 -5.18 12.02 -16.31
N PRO A 114 -4.70 10.77 -16.37
CA PRO A 114 -5.43 9.65 -15.79
C PRO A 114 -5.37 9.65 -14.25
N VAL A 115 -6.30 8.92 -13.65
CA VAL A 115 -6.22 8.50 -12.25
C VAL A 115 -5.34 7.24 -12.18
N TYR A 116 -4.37 7.20 -11.28
CA TYR A 116 -3.62 6.00 -10.97
C TYR A 116 -4.47 5.09 -10.08
N ILE A 117 -4.55 3.80 -10.39
CA ILE A 117 -5.19 2.81 -9.51
C ILE A 117 -4.23 1.65 -9.28
N GLY A 118 -3.90 1.37 -8.00
CA GLY A 118 -2.94 0.31 -7.68
C GLY A 118 -3.10 -0.29 -6.28
N TRP A 119 -3.13 -1.61 -6.25
CA TRP A 119 -3.34 -2.38 -5.02
C TRP A 119 -2.05 -2.98 -4.46
N GLY A 120 -0.89 -2.60 -5.01
CA GLY A 120 0.44 -3.11 -4.60
C GLY A 120 0.54 -4.63 -4.72
N SER A 121 1.11 -5.27 -3.69
CA SER A 121 1.23 -6.73 -3.61
C SER A 121 0.02 -7.42 -2.96
N MET A 122 -1.05 -6.67 -2.70
CA MET A 122 -2.22 -7.18 -1.96
C MET A 122 -3.23 -7.92 -2.83
N THR A 123 -2.98 -8.02 -4.13
CA THR A 123 -3.81 -8.78 -5.07
C THR A 123 -3.41 -10.24 -5.15
N THR A 124 -4.36 -11.13 -5.39
CA THR A 124 -4.13 -12.57 -5.61
C THR A 124 -4.85 -13.06 -6.86
N ARG A 125 -4.31 -14.11 -7.47
CA ARG A 125 -4.94 -14.79 -8.60
C ARG A 125 -6.05 -15.77 -8.22
N SER A 126 -6.26 -16.03 -6.95
CA SER A 126 -7.31 -16.94 -6.49
C SER A 126 -8.67 -16.28 -6.66
N ASP A 127 -9.56 -16.87 -7.44
CA ASP A 127 -10.87 -16.32 -7.78
C ASP A 127 -11.88 -16.30 -6.62
N ASN A 128 -11.61 -17.06 -5.57
CA ASN A 128 -12.53 -17.23 -4.45
C ASN A 128 -12.24 -16.33 -3.23
N VAL A 129 -11.43 -15.29 -3.41
CA VAL A 129 -11.05 -14.35 -2.33
C VAL A 129 -11.36 -12.91 -2.72
N PRO A 130 -11.67 -12.05 -1.75
CA PRO A 130 -12.13 -10.68 -1.97
C PRO A 130 -11.13 -9.74 -2.63
N ASN A 131 -9.87 -10.13 -2.76
CA ASN A 131 -8.82 -9.39 -3.46
C ASN A 131 -8.37 -10.14 -4.73
N SER A 132 -9.25 -10.93 -5.32
CA SER A 132 -9.01 -11.65 -6.58
C SER A 132 -8.82 -10.69 -7.76
N SER A 133 -8.19 -11.20 -8.82
CA SER A 133 -8.01 -10.45 -10.07
C SER A 133 -9.36 -9.97 -10.62
N VAL A 134 -10.39 -10.81 -10.59
CA VAL A 134 -11.75 -10.47 -11.06
C VAL A 134 -12.33 -9.32 -10.24
N PHE A 135 -12.35 -9.44 -8.91
CA PHE A 135 -12.91 -8.40 -8.03
C PHE A 135 -12.18 -7.08 -8.19
N MET A 136 -10.84 -7.10 -8.13
CA MET A 136 -10.02 -5.88 -8.17
C MET A 136 -10.05 -5.19 -9.54
N THR A 137 -10.10 -5.95 -10.65
CA THR A 137 -10.23 -5.39 -11.99
C THR A 137 -11.60 -4.78 -12.18
N THR A 138 -12.66 -5.51 -11.79
CA THR A 138 -14.05 -5.03 -11.91
C THR A 138 -14.23 -3.74 -11.14
N LEU A 139 -13.81 -3.71 -9.88
CA LEU A 139 -13.91 -2.53 -9.02
C LEU A 139 -13.18 -1.31 -9.61
N ALA A 140 -11.95 -1.51 -10.08
CA ALA A 140 -11.15 -0.42 -10.64
C ALA A 140 -11.75 0.17 -11.92
N VAL A 141 -12.21 -0.69 -12.86
CA VAL A 141 -12.81 -0.24 -14.11
C VAL A 141 -14.18 0.38 -13.88
N GLU A 142 -14.98 -0.19 -12.98
CA GLU A 142 -16.30 0.36 -12.63
C GLU A 142 -16.19 1.72 -11.95
N ALA A 143 -15.27 1.89 -11.00
CA ALA A 143 -15.02 3.18 -10.36
C ALA A 143 -14.56 4.24 -11.38
N ALA A 144 -13.64 3.89 -12.28
CA ALA A 144 -13.20 4.78 -13.33
C ALA A 144 -14.34 5.18 -14.28
N LYS A 145 -15.24 4.23 -14.63
CA LYS A 145 -16.40 4.46 -15.45
C LYS A 145 -17.42 5.37 -14.77
N LEU A 146 -17.76 5.10 -13.51
CA LEU A 146 -18.71 5.91 -12.73
C LEU A 146 -18.22 7.35 -12.55
N ALA A 147 -16.93 7.52 -12.30
CA ALA A 147 -16.30 8.84 -12.19
C ALA A 147 -16.05 9.50 -13.57
N ASN A 148 -16.27 8.78 -14.67
CA ASN A 148 -15.99 9.21 -16.04
C ASN A 148 -14.55 9.72 -16.23
N VAL A 149 -13.55 9.07 -15.64
CA VAL A 149 -12.13 9.47 -15.69
C VAL A 149 -11.30 8.49 -16.50
N ARG A 150 -10.22 8.97 -17.10
CA ARG A 150 -9.17 8.07 -17.61
C ARG A 150 -8.45 7.42 -16.45
N ALA A 151 -8.10 6.15 -16.57
CA ALA A 151 -7.42 5.41 -15.51
C ALA A 151 -6.21 4.62 -16.01
N VAL A 152 -5.10 4.69 -15.30
CA VAL A 152 -3.99 3.76 -15.44
C VAL A 152 -4.03 2.79 -14.27
N ILE A 153 -4.30 1.52 -14.56
CA ILE A 153 -4.46 0.45 -13.57
C ILE A 153 -3.19 -0.40 -13.55
N LEU A 154 -2.52 -0.48 -12.40
CA LEU A 154 -1.35 -1.35 -12.28
C LEU A 154 -1.79 -2.82 -12.19
N SER A 155 -1.31 -3.63 -13.11
CA SER A 155 -1.60 -5.07 -13.16
C SER A 155 -1.15 -5.81 -11.88
N GLY A 156 -0.12 -5.34 -11.21
CA GLY A 156 0.36 -5.92 -9.95
C GLY A 156 0.76 -7.39 -10.06
N TRP A 157 0.82 -8.06 -8.93
CA TRP A 157 1.18 -9.49 -8.87
C TRP A 157 0.10 -10.41 -9.42
N ALA A 158 -1.16 -10.01 -9.31
CA ALA A 158 -2.30 -10.78 -9.84
C ALA A 158 -2.50 -10.60 -11.33
N LYS A 159 -1.68 -9.77 -11.98
CA LYS A 159 -1.76 -9.48 -13.42
C LYS A 159 -3.15 -8.98 -13.84
N LEU A 160 -3.66 -7.96 -13.14
CA LEU A 160 -4.94 -7.36 -13.49
C LEU A 160 -4.96 -6.96 -14.97
N GLY A 161 -6.07 -7.25 -15.63
CA GLY A 161 -6.24 -7.00 -17.05
C GLY A 161 -7.70 -7.15 -17.48
N PRO A 162 -8.06 -6.72 -18.70
CA PRO A 162 -9.44 -6.75 -19.19
C PRO A 162 -10.00 -8.17 -19.26
N GLU A 163 -9.16 -9.20 -19.36
CA GLU A 163 -9.54 -10.62 -19.35
C GLU A 163 -10.22 -11.06 -18.04
N HIS A 164 -10.03 -10.32 -16.95
CA HIS A 164 -10.66 -10.58 -15.66
C HIS A 164 -12.02 -9.91 -15.47
N LEU A 165 -12.49 -9.13 -16.46
CA LEU A 165 -13.84 -8.56 -16.40
C LEU A 165 -14.88 -9.66 -16.63
N PRO A 166 -15.93 -9.73 -15.77
CA PRO A 166 -16.99 -10.73 -15.91
C PRO A 166 -17.63 -10.72 -17.30
N ALA A 167 -18.06 -11.90 -17.78
CA ALA A 167 -18.57 -12.06 -19.13
C ALA A 167 -19.84 -11.22 -19.39
N ASP A 168 -20.68 -11.10 -18.39
CA ASP A 168 -21.95 -10.36 -18.38
C ASP A 168 -21.78 -8.83 -18.21
N ARG A 169 -20.59 -8.35 -17.83
CA ARG A 169 -20.31 -6.92 -17.68
C ARG A 169 -19.77 -6.34 -19.01
N THR A 170 -20.59 -6.39 -20.07
CA THR A 170 -20.26 -5.80 -21.38
C THR A 170 -19.96 -4.32 -21.29
N ASP A 171 -20.68 -3.62 -20.45
CA ASP A 171 -20.51 -2.20 -20.16
C ASP A 171 -19.12 -1.82 -19.66
N LEU A 172 -18.48 -2.68 -18.84
CA LEU A 172 -17.11 -2.46 -18.35
C LEU A 172 -16.06 -2.85 -19.39
N LYS A 173 -16.34 -3.89 -20.18
CA LYS A 173 -15.46 -4.30 -21.29
C LYS A 173 -15.38 -3.21 -22.36
N GLU A 174 -16.51 -2.62 -22.72
CA GLU A 174 -16.57 -1.50 -23.65
C GLU A 174 -15.82 -0.29 -23.12
N TYR A 175 -16.01 0.05 -21.83
CA TYR A 175 -15.27 1.15 -21.20
C TYR A 175 -13.78 0.88 -21.15
N ALA A 176 -13.35 -0.32 -20.82
CA ALA A 176 -11.93 -0.71 -20.81
C ALA A 176 -11.31 -0.66 -22.22
N ALA A 177 -12.08 -1.01 -23.26
CA ALA A 177 -11.64 -0.99 -24.66
C ALA A 177 -11.73 0.41 -25.32
N SER A 178 -12.37 1.38 -24.69
CA SER A 178 -12.61 2.72 -25.27
C SER A 178 -11.35 3.63 -25.31
N GLY A 179 -10.20 3.16 -24.86
CA GLY A 179 -8.98 3.96 -24.70
C GLY A 179 -8.96 4.83 -23.44
N ARG A 180 -9.98 4.73 -22.56
CA ARG A 180 -10.02 5.43 -21.28
C ARG A 180 -9.32 4.69 -20.16
N VAL A 181 -9.04 3.40 -20.32
CA VAL A 181 -8.34 2.57 -19.34
C VAL A 181 -7.06 1.98 -19.97
N HIS A 182 -5.97 2.07 -19.26
CA HIS A 182 -4.72 1.41 -19.62
C HIS A 182 -4.26 0.50 -18.48
N PHE A 183 -4.04 -0.77 -18.78
CA PHE A 183 -3.47 -1.73 -17.82
C PHE A 183 -1.94 -1.73 -17.96
N ALA A 184 -1.27 -1.17 -16.97
CA ALA A 184 0.18 -1.08 -16.98
C ALA A 184 0.84 -2.21 -16.18
N GLY A 185 1.92 -2.75 -16.69
CA GLY A 185 2.75 -3.71 -15.99
C GLY A 185 3.53 -3.07 -14.82
N ARG A 186 4.77 -3.50 -14.64
CA ARG A 186 5.64 -2.91 -13.63
C ARG A 186 6.15 -1.54 -14.11
N VAL A 187 5.74 -0.48 -13.43
CA VAL A 187 6.16 0.90 -13.72
C VAL A 187 6.65 1.57 -12.44
N PRO A 188 7.80 2.27 -12.45
CA PRO A 188 8.27 3.04 -11.30
C PRO A 188 7.27 4.12 -10.92
N HIS A 189 6.88 4.16 -9.65
CA HIS A 189 5.92 5.15 -9.14
C HIS A 189 6.41 6.58 -9.35
N GLY A 190 7.70 6.85 -9.15
CA GLY A 190 8.29 8.17 -9.35
C GLY A 190 8.17 8.69 -10.78
N TRP A 191 8.10 7.79 -11.77
CA TRP A 191 7.88 8.15 -13.17
C TRP A 191 6.40 8.32 -13.53
N LEU A 192 5.55 7.43 -13.02
CA LEU A 192 4.15 7.36 -13.42
C LEU A 192 3.27 8.39 -12.67
N MET A 193 3.40 8.47 -11.35
CA MET A 193 2.48 9.26 -10.53
C MET A 193 2.45 10.77 -10.85
N PRO A 194 3.58 11.44 -11.17
CA PRO A 194 3.55 12.85 -11.60
C PRO A 194 2.76 13.10 -12.89
N LYS A 195 2.51 12.06 -13.69
CA LYS A 195 1.70 12.12 -14.91
C LYS A 195 0.20 11.85 -14.67
N CYS A 196 -0.17 11.54 -13.43
CA CYS A 196 -1.55 11.29 -13.02
C CYS A 196 -2.14 12.53 -12.32
N GLN A 197 -3.47 12.65 -12.33
CA GLN A 197 -4.16 13.73 -11.62
C GLN A 197 -4.42 13.40 -10.15
N SER A 198 -4.56 12.12 -9.82
CA SER A 198 -4.76 11.59 -8.47
C SER A 198 -4.42 10.11 -8.43
N ALA A 199 -4.40 9.53 -7.24
CA ALA A 199 -4.13 8.10 -7.09
C ALA A 199 -5.11 7.43 -6.12
N VAL A 200 -5.63 6.28 -6.52
CA VAL A 200 -6.36 5.34 -5.65
C VAL A 200 -5.41 4.20 -5.30
N VAL A 201 -5.13 4.05 -4.01
CA VAL A 201 -4.14 3.09 -3.53
C VAL A 201 -4.66 2.31 -2.32
N HIS A 202 -4.08 1.14 -2.06
CA HIS A 202 -4.46 0.31 -0.92
C HIS A 202 -4.02 0.87 0.46
N GLY A 203 -3.21 1.93 0.50
CA GLY A 203 -2.72 2.51 1.75
C GLY A 203 -1.46 1.84 2.33
N GLY A 204 -0.71 1.08 1.53
CA GLY A 204 0.62 0.63 1.95
C GLY A 204 1.60 1.79 2.05
N ALA A 205 2.43 1.82 3.10
CA ALA A 205 3.33 2.92 3.41
C ALA A 205 4.16 3.43 2.21
N GLY A 206 4.80 2.52 1.46
CA GLY A 206 5.65 2.88 0.32
C GLY A 206 4.88 3.48 -0.86
N THR A 207 3.68 2.94 -1.17
CA THR A 207 2.84 3.48 -2.26
C THR A 207 2.26 4.83 -1.86
N THR A 208 1.77 4.97 -0.63
CA THR A 208 1.27 6.25 -0.11
C THR A 208 2.37 7.31 -0.12
N ALA A 209 3.58 6.96 0.31
CA ALA A 209 4.74 7.86 0.23
C ALA A 209 5.03 8.33 -1.20
N ALA A 210 4.93 7.43 -2.18
CA ALA A 210 5.16 7.79 -3.58
C ALA A 210 4.09 8.76 -4.12
N VAL A 211 2.81 8.58 -3.73
CA VAL A 211 1.73 9.52 -4.06
C VAL A 211 1.99 10.90 -3.45
N LEU A 212 2.33 10.94 -2.17
CA LEU A 212 2.64 12.19 -1.46
C LEU A 212 3.86 12.89 -2.06
N LYS A 213 4.92 12.14 -2.41
CA LYS A 213 6.10 12.67 -3.11
C LYS A 213 5.75 13.27 -4.47
N ALA A 214 4.80 12.66 -5.19
CA ALA A 214 4.34 13.16 -6.48
C ALA A 214 3.45 14.42 -6.38
N GLY A 215 3.01 14.79 -5.19
CA GLY A 215 2.19 15.99 -4.94
C GLY A 215 0.77 15.88 -5.52
N ILE A 216 0.24 14.67 -5.67
CA ILE A 216 -1.12 14.44 -6.19
C ILE A 216 -2.07 13.94 -5.08
N PRO A 217 -3.38 14.19 -5.17
CA PRO A 217 -4.36 13.70 -4.21
C PRO A 217 -4.31 12.19 -4.04
N CYS A 218 -4.32 11.73 -2.78
CA CYS A 218 -4.23 10.31 -2.41
C CYS A 218 -5.57 9.79 -1.89
N ILE A 219 -6.22 8.89 -2.61
CA ILE A 219 -7.41 8.20 -2.15
C ILE A 219 -6.98 6.82 -1.63
N VAL A 220 -7.24 6.56 -0.35
CA VAL A 220 -6.87 5.28 0.27
C VAL A 220 -8.08 4.38 0.39
N ALA A 221 -7.98 3.21 -0.26
CA ALA A 221 -8.96 2.14 -0.25
C ALA A 221 -8.32 0.85 0.29
N PRO A 222 -8.33 0.63 1.62
CA PRO A 222 -7.61 -0.44 2.27
C PRO A 222 -8.08 -1.84 1.84
N VAL A 223 -7.14 -2.71 1.53
CA VAL A 223 -7.40 -4.14 1.31
C VAL A 223 -7.38 -4.91 2.63
N MET A 224 -6.49 -4.52 3.54
CA MET A 224 -6.31 -5.16 4.85
C MET A 224 -6.50 -4.16 5.98
N PRO A 225 -7.02 -4.60 7.15
CA PRO A 225 -7.20 -3.75 8.33
C PRO A 225 -5.91 -3.66 9.19
N THR A 226 -4.76 -3.50 8.56
CA THR A 226 -3.46 -3.36 9.22
C THR A 226 -3.08 -1.89 9.38
N ASP A 227 -1.98 -1.47 8.77
CA ASP A 227 -1.52 -0.08 8.71
C ASP A 227 -2.28 0.77 7.67
N GLN A 228 -2.95 0.12 6.72
CA GLN A 228 -3.58 0.79 5.57
C GLN A 228 -4.68 1.79 5.97
N PRO A 229 -5.62 1.48 6.90
CA PRO A 229 -6.59 2.46 7.39
C PRO A 229 -5.92 3.66 8.08
N TRP A 230 -4.82 3.44 8.80
CA TRP A 230 -4.07 4.53 9.43
C TRP A 230 -3.52 5.51 8.39
N TRP A 231 -2.94 5.01 7.30
CA TRP A 231 -2.49 5.85 6.20
C TRP A 231 -3.64 6.60 5.55
N GLY A 232 -4.81 5.95 5.40
CA GLY A 232 -6.02 6.59 4.90
C GLY A 232 -6.48 7.74 5.78
N GLN A 233 -6.58 7.51 7.08
CA GLN A 233 -6.91 8.54 8.04
C GLN A 233 -5.88 9.68 8.00
N ARG A 234 -4.59 9.34 7.93
CA ARG A 234 -3.52 10.33 7.94
C ARG A 234 -3.53 11.25 6.72
N VAL A 235 -3.74 10.74 5.50
CA VAL A 235 -3.85 11.60 4.30
C VAL A 235 -5.09 12.49 4.36
N THR A 236 -6.17 12.02 4.99
CA THR A 236 -7.39 12.82 5.22
C THR A 236 -7.14 13.95 6.22
N GLU A 237 -6.48 13.65 7.35
CA GLU A 237 -6.12 14.65 8.36
C GLU A 237 -5.19 15.74 7.81
N LEU A 238 -4.28 15.35 6.91
CA LEU A 238 -3.36 16.28 6.24
C LEU A 238 -4.04 17.13 5.15
N GLY A 239 -5.28 16.82 4.77
CA GLY A 239 -5.99 17.50 3.69
C GLY A 239 -5.40 17.23 2.29
N VAL A 240 -4.64 16.12 2.13
CA VAL A 240 -3.97 15.77 0.86
C VAL A 240 -4.62 14.57 0.18
N GLY A 241 -5.75 14.12 0.68
CA GLY A 241 -6.47 12.98 0.14
C GLY A 241 -7.71 12.62 0.95
N ALA A 242 -8.21 11.43 0.72
CA ALA A 242 -9.38 10.89 1.38
C ALA A 242 -9.22 9.39 1.70
N TRP A 243 -9.95 8.93 2.69
CA TRP A 243 -10.11 7.52 3.01
C TRP A 243 -11.56 7.09 2.81
N ILE A 244 -11.78 5.94 2.18
CA ILE A 244 -13.14 5.42 1.95
C ILE A 244 -13.85 4.91 3.22
N GLY A 245 -13.24 5.05 4.41
CA GLY A 245 -13.86 4.74 5.71
C GLY A 245 -13.95 3.25 6.06
N LYS A 246 -13.60 2.35 5.15
CA LYS A 246 -13.71 0.89 5.31
C LYS A 246 -12.71 0.14 4.44
N THR A 247 -12.65 -1.17 4.54
CA THR A 247 -11.85 -1.99 3.63
C THR A 247 -12.59 -2.27 2.32
N LEU A 248 -11.86 -2.47 1.24
CA LEU A 248 -12.41 -2.77 -0.10
C LEU A 248 -13.40 -3.93 -0.13
N ARG A 249 -13.25 -4.93 0.74
CA ARG A 249 -14.22 -6.04 0.87
C ARG A 249 -15.64 -5.60 1.17
N LYS A 250 -15.80 -4.41 1.75
CA LYS A 250 -17.08 -3.83 2.18
C LYS A 250 -17.48 -2.63 1.33
N SER A 251 -16.74 -2.36 0.26
CA SER A 251 -16.90 -1.19 -0.60
C SER A 251 -17.54 -1.54 -1.93
N THR A 252 -18.12 -0.53 -2.54
CA THR A 252 -18.61 -0.56 -3.92
C THR A 252 -17.82 0.43 -4.78
N ALA A 253 -17.95 0.33 -6.08
CA ALA A 253 -17.27 1.24 -7.00
C ALA A 253 -17.82 2.69 -6.95
N ALA A 254 -19.01 2.88 -6.38
CA ALA A 254 -19.64 4.20 -6.24
C ALA A 254 -19.12 5.01 -5.06
N GLU A 255 -18.38 4.39 -4.16
CA GLU A 255 -17.73 5.02 -2.99
C GLU A 255 -16.31 5.45 -3.30
#